data_b3d6575ade2108932bd0afd42f56c873
#
_entry.id   b3d6575ade2108932bd0afd42f56c873
#
_cell.length_a   1.000
_cell.length_b   1.000
_cell.length_c   1.000
_cell.angle_alpha   90.00
_cell.angle_beta   90.00
_cell.angle_gamma   90.00
#
_symmetry.space_group_name_H-M   'P 1'
#
loop_
_entity.id
_entity.type
_entity.pdbx_description
1 polymer ?
#
loop_
_entity_poly.entity_id
_entity_poly.type
_entity_poly.pdbx_seq_one_letter_code
_entity_poly.pdbx_strand_id
1 'polypeptide(L)'
;MSTSRFALCALAGAVTLALQTQAFAEESTIVVTGTEQGSALPAWTNSATKSAVAESKTPQVINTIAAKEIEQRHASSVNEILRYAPGVSTEVRGSTSYMSEYKIRGFNVDQEFYNGLQLPYNVTGNTKARIDPLLIESVDILKGPSSVLYGCGSPGGLVNIQSKKPQREAKTELGFNTGNRNLKEGYLDSTGQIATSDWNYRLLGKATESDEQAHTTRYENYLVAPSVTWQPDDKTRLTIDALAQNTPSLTP
;
A
#
# COMPACT_ATOMS: atom_id res chain seq x y z
N MET A 1 -62.91 51.52 7.92
CA MET A 1 -61.67 51.18 7.18
C MET A 1 -60.44 51.45 8.09
N SER A 2 -60.37 50.96 9.31
CA SER A 2 -59.23 51.23 10.20
C SER A 2 -58.67 50.00 10.90
N THR A 3 -59.23 48.83 10.77
CA THR A 3 -58.80 47.59 11.48
C THR A 3 -57.75 46.75 10.71
N SER A 4 -57.63 46.97 9.39
CA SER A 4 -56.65 46.18 8.59
C SER A 4 -55.21 46.67 8.66
N ARG A 5 -55.00 47.94 9.02
CA ARG A 5 -53.66 48.52 9.13
C ARG A 5 -52.93 48.14 10.42
N PHE A 6 -53.70 47.93 11.51
CA PHE A 6 -53.14 47.45 12.77
C PHE A 6 -52.72 45.98 12.70
N ALA A 7 -53.44 45.15 11.96
CA ALA A 7 -53.07 43.76 11.77
C ALA A 7 -51.80 43.57 10.97
N LEU A 8 -51.55 44.41 9.93
CA LEU A 8 -50.34 44.36 9.16
C LEU A 8 -49.09 44.81 9.95
N CYS A 9 -49.22 45.84 10.80
CA CYS A 9 -48.12 46.28 11.67
C CYS A 9 -47.79 45.28 12.74
N ALA A 10 -48.75 44.53 13.29
CA ALA A 10 -48.54 43.48 14.29
C ALA A 10 -47.82 42.27 13.63
N LEU A 11 -48.14 41.92 12.41
CA LEU A 11 -47.47 40.84 11.67
C LEU A 11 -46.01 41.21 11.31
N ALA A 12 -45.78 42.44 10.88
CA ALA A 12 -44.43 42.90 10.58
C ALA A 12 -43.53 42.94 11.82
N GLY A 13 -44.07 43.31 13.00
CA GLY A 13 -43.35 43.28 14.29
C GLY A 13 -42.98 41.86 14.75
N ALA A 14 -43.84 40.87 14.53
CA ALA A 14 -43.60 39.50 14.90
C ALA A 14 -42.54 38.84 13.99
N VAL A 15 -42.47 39.17 12.70
CA VAL A 15 -41.46 38.67 11.76
C VAL A 15 -40.08 39.27 12.05
N THR A 16 -40.01 40.52 12.49
CA THR A 16 -38.72 41.14 12.85
C THR A 16 -38.19 40.63 14.20
N LEU A 17 -39.05 40.20 15.13
CA LEU A 17 -38.61 39.59 16.39
C LEU A 17 -38.14 38.15 16.19
N ALA A 18 -38.67 37.42 15.22
CA ALA A 18 -38.24 36.06 14.88
C ALA A 18 -36.91 36.01 14.12
N LEU A 19 -36.47 37.11 13.52
CA LEU A 19 -35.18 37.22 12.81
C LEU A 19 -34.01 37.64 13.74
N GLN A 20 -34.29 37.91 15.00
CA GLN A 20 -33.27 38.19 16.05
C GLN A 20 -32.95 36.98 16.92
N THR A 21 -33.17 35.76 16.44
CA THR A 21 -32.43 34.61 16.96
C THR A 21 -31.00 34.81 16.54
N GLN A 22 -30.25 35.43 17.44
CA GLN A 22 -28.81 35.56 17.34
C GLN A 22 -28.26 34.19 17.07
N ALA A 23 -27.64 34.04 15.90
CA ALA A 23 -26.62 33.05 15.71
C ALA A 23 -25.52 33.40 16.73
N PHE A 24 -25.60 32.85 17.95
CA PHE A 24 -24.42 32.60 18.71
C PHE A 24 -23.60 31.70 17.82
N ALA A 25 -22.62 32.26 17.13
CA ALA A 25 -21.51 31.52 16.59
C ALA A 25 -20.87 30.89 17.87
N GLU A 26 -21.27 29.69 18.18
CA GLU A 26 -20.52 28.80 19.01
C GLU A 26 -19.17 28.68 18.29
N GLU A 27 -18.18 29.35 18.85
CA GLU A 27 -16.81 29.21 18.43
C GLU A 27 -16.48 27.74 18.70
N SER A 28 -16.83 26.90 17.73
CA SER A 28 -16.41 25.52 17.70
C SER A 28 -14.90 25.55 17.54
N THR A 29 -14.22 25.60 18.68
CA THR A 29 -12.81 25.31 18.77
C THR A 29 -12.67 23.93 18.11
N ILE A 30 -12.19 23.90 16.87
CA ILE A 30 -11.78 22.66 16.23
C ILE A 30 -10.56 22.22 17.03
N VAL A 31 -10.80 21.48 18.10
CA VAL A 31 -9.76 20.71 18.76
C VAL A 31 -9.39 19.65 17.75
N VAL A 32 -8.36 19.91 16.96
CA VAL A 32 -7.66 18.87 16.23
C VAL A 32 -7.00 18.00 17.29
N THR A 33 -7.76 17.15 17.94
CA THR A 33 -7.25 15.95 18.55
C THR A 33 -6.74 15.12 17.40
N GLY A 34 -5.44 15.24 17.10
CA GLY A 34 -4.73 14.18 16.42
C GLY A 34 -4.87 12.96 17.33
N THR A 35 -5.98 12.23 17.23
CA THR A 35 -5.94 10.82 17.54
C THR A 35 -4.87 10.30 16.57
N GLU A 36 -3.77 9.81 17.11
CA GLU A 36 -2.98 8.80 16.43
C GLU A 36 -3.98 7.68 16.09
N GLN A 37 -4.74 7.87 15.01
CA GLN A 37 -5.42 6.78 14.35
C GLN A 37 -4.30 5.90 13.88
N GLY A 38 -4.03 4.85 14.66
CA GLY A 38 -2.94 3.93 14.68
C GLY A 38 -1.94 4.22 13.59
N SER A 39 -0.75 4.62 13.97
CA SER A 39 0.35 4.85 13.04
C SER A 39 0.19 3.84 11.90
N ALA A 40 -0.03 4.31 10.68
CA ALA A 40 -0.18 3.42 9.52
C ALA A 40 1.10 2.58 9.30
N LEU A 41 2.13 2.88 10.07
CA LEU A 41 3.41 2.21 10.11
C LEU A 41 3.43 1.21 11.25
N PRO A 42 3.82 -0.04 11.02
CA PRO A 42 4.10 -0.96 12.10
C PRO A 42 5.17 -0.34 13.02
N ALA A 43 4.90 -0.30 14.31
CA ALA A 43 5.82 0.23 15.31
C ALA A 43 7.16 -0.54 15.38
N TRP A 44 7.27 -1.63 14.64
CA TRP A 44 8.42 -2.51 14.55
C TRP A 44 8.54 -3.11 13.14
N THR A 45 9.75 -3.40 12.71
CA THR A 45 10.02 -4.10 11.45
C THR A 45 11.02 -5.22 11.67
N ASN A 46 10.82 -6.33 10.98
CA ASN A 46 11.75 -7.45 10.96
C ASN A 46 12.87 -7.26 9.93
N SER A 47 12.76 -6.28 9.06
CA SER A 47 13.63 -6.13 7.90
C SER A 47 15.05 -5.76 8.30
N ALA A 48 15.25 -4.94 9.32
CA ALA A 48 16.58 -4.48 9.69
C ALA A 48 17.37 -5.44 10.57
N THR A 49 16.70 -6.23 11.41
CA THR A 49 17.35 -7.07 12.42
C THR A 49 16.98 -8.54 12.33
N LYS A 50 16.11 -8.93 11.38
CA LYS A 50 15.48 -10.27 11.28
C LYS A 50 14.71 -10.67 12.55
N SER A 51 14.42 -9.70 13.42
CA SER A 51 13.63 -9.87 14.64
C SER A 51 12.73 -8.65 14.84
N ALA A 52 11.65 -8.79 15.60
CA ALA A 52 10.73 -7.72 15.90
C ALA A 52 11.37 -6.70 16.87
N VAL A 53 12.03 -5.69 16.32
CA VAL A 53 12.66 -4.60 17.08
C VAL A 53 12.01 -3.29 16.68
N ALA A 54 11.75 -2.44 17.68
CA ALA A 54 11.23 -1.11 17.41
C ALA A 54 12.21 -0.30 16.55
N GLU A 55 11.69 0.44 15.57
CA GLU A 55 12.49 1.24 14.64
C GLU A 55 13.41 2.22 15.40
N SER A 56 12.93 2.82 16.49
CA SER A 56 13.70 3.73 17.35
C SER A 56 14.91 3.09 18.03
N LYS A 57 14.96 1.76 18.12
CA LYS A 57 16.08 0.98 18.69
C LYS A 57 16.97 0.33 17.64
N THR A 58 16.66 0.55 16.37
CA THR A 58 17.40 -0.06 15.26
C THR A 58 18.48 0.92 14.77
N PRO A 59 19.77 0.57 14.79
CA PRO A 59 20.86 1.45 14.37
C PRO A 59 21.00 1.52 12.85
N GLN A 60 19.90 1.63 12.14
CA GLN A 60 19.84 1.73 10.67
C GLN A 60 18.69 2.65 10.25
N VAL A 61 18.90 3.40 9.18
CA VAL A 61 17.85 4.24 8.62
C VAL A 61 16.91 3.38 7.79
N ILE A 62 15.69 3.24 8.27
CA ILE A 62 14.62 2.50 7.61
C ILE A 62 13.54 3.50 7.18
N ASN A 63 12.96 3.26 6.03
CA ASN A 63 11.74 3.94 5.59
C ASN A 63 10.73 2.89 5.16
N THR A 64 9.64 2.79 5.89
CA THR A 64 8.57 1.83 5.62
C THR A 64 7.41 2.53 4.94
N ILE A 65 6.94 1.97 3.83
CA ILE A 65 5.75 2.41 3.10
C ILE A 65 4.69 1.34 3.32
N ALA A 66 3.59 1.70 4.00
CA ALA A 66 2.54 0.76 4.38
C ALA A 66 1.49 0.56 3.26
N ALA A 67 0.74 -0.54 3.32
CA ALA A 67 -0.32 -0.88 2.37
C ALA A 67 -1.31 0.26 2.16
N LYS A 68 -1.74 0.93 3.24
CA LYS A 68 -2.66 2.06 3.15
C LYS A 68 -2.13 3.20 2.27
N GLU A 69 -0.84 3.48 2.34
CA GLU A 69 -0.19 4.51 1.53
C GLU A 69 -0.07 4.05 0.07
N ILE A 70 0.23 2.78 -0.15
CA ILE A 70 0.29 2.15 -1.48
C ILE A 70 -1.09 2.23 -2.16
N GLU A 71 -2.15 1.87 -1.43
CA GLU A 71 -3.53 1.94 -1.91
C GLU A 71 -3.98 3.38 -2.21
N GLN A 72 -3.68 4.33 -1.33
CA GLN A 72 -4.01 5.75 -1.53
C GLN A 72 -3.34 6.36 -2.78
N ARG A 73 -2.16 5.87 -3.12
CA ARG A 73 -1.40 6.31 -4.29
C ARG A 73 -1.80 5.58 -5.57
N HIS A 74 -2.62 4.53 -5.47
CA HIS A 74 -2.97 3.66 -6.60
C HIS A 74 -1.73 3.17 -7.37
N ALA A 75 -0.68 2.82 -6.64
CA ALA A 75 0.58 2.41 -7.24
C ALA A 75 0.40 1.09 -8.02
N SER A 76 0.82 1.08 -9.28
CA SER A 76 0.73 -0.08 -10.17
C SER A 76 1.99 -0.94 -10.17
N SER A 77 3.07 -0.46 -9.58
CA SER A 77 4.37 -1.14 -9.54
C SER A 77 5.18 -0.77 -8.30
N VAL A 78 6.18 -1.58 -7.97
CA VAL A 78 7.14 -1.28 -6.89
C VAL A 78 7.88 0.03 -7.16
N ASN A 79 8.21 0.35 -8.41
CA ASN A 79 8.84 1.62 -8.76
C ASN A 79 7.95 2.82 -8.39
N GLU A 80 6.65 2.73 -8.62
CA GLU A 80 5.71 3.78 -8.22
C GLU A 80 5.55 3.89 -6.71
N ILE A 81 5.56 2.77 -6.00
CA ILE A 81 5.59 2.76 -4.53
C ILE A 81 6.80 3.53 -4.00
N LEU A 82 7.96 3.28 -4.59
CA LEU A 82 9.24 3.87 -4.16
C LEU A 82 9.44 5.32 -4.60
N ARG A 83 8.66 5.84 -5.55
CA ARG A 83 8.84 7.14 -6.22
C ARG A 83 9.01 8.32 -5.25
N TYR A 84 8.30 8.32 -4.15
CA TYR A 84 8.33 9.39 -3.17
C TYR A 84 9.19 9.08 -1.93
N ALA A 85 9.89 7.96 -1.94
CA ALA A 85 10.77 7.61 -0.83
C ALA A 85 12.03 8.50 -0.83
N PRO A 86 12.39 9.13 0.30
CA PRO A 86 13.55 10.01 0.36
C PRO A 86 14.85 9.28 0.01
N GLY A 87 15.64 9.85 -0.90
CA GLY A 87 16.93 9.29 -1.33
C GLY A 87 16.81 8.07 -2.24
N VAL A 88 15.63 7.80 -2.77
CA VAL A 88 15.37 6.80 -3.82
C VAL A 88 15.07 7.51 -5.13
N SER A 89 15.67 7.04 -6.21
CA SER A 89 15.41 7.50 -7.57
C SER A 89 14.91 6.32 -8.38
N THR A 90 13.68 6.42 -8.83
CA THR A 90 13.00 5.40 -9.65
C THR A 90 12.94 5.84 -11.11
N GLU A 91 12.50 4.95 -11.99
CA GLU A 91 12.28 5.26 -13.41
C GLU A 91 13.55 5.74 -14.13
N VAL A 92 14.68 5.13 -13.82
CA VAL A 92 16.00 5.47 -14.39
C VAL A 92 15.99 5.33 -15.92
N ARG A 93 15.11 4.49 -16.47
CA ARG A 93 14.88 4.28 -17.92
C ARG A 93 13.48 4.67 -18.37
N GLY A 94 12.82 5.59 -17.66
CA GLY A 94 11.44 5.95 -17.92
C GLY A 94 10.43 4.94 -17.37
N SER A 95 9.20 4.97 -17.85
CA SER A 95 8.09 4.13 -17.38
C SER A 95 8.00 2.79 -18.14
N THR A 96 9.12 2.15 -18.41
CA THR A 96 9.11 0.84 -19.08
C THR A 96 8.65 -0.24 -18.12
N SER A 97 7.68 -1.04 -18.54
CA SER A 97 7.08 -2.08 -17.70
C SER A 97 7.95 -3.32 -17.51
N TYR A 98 8.90 -3.56 -18.40
CA TYR A 98 9.71 -4.79 -18.37
C TYR A 98 10.92 -4.72 -17.42
N MET A 99 11.32 -3.52 -16.96
CA MET A 99 12.46 -3.34 -16.07
C MET A 99 12.09 -2.53 -14.83
N SER A 100 12.30 -3.11 -13.66
CA SER A 100 12.24 -2.39 -12.37
C SER A 100 13.66 -1.97 -11.97
N GLU A 101 14.06 -0.76 -12.35
CA GLU A 101 15.34 -0.19 -11.94
C GLU A 101 15.13 0.99 -11.02
N TYR A 102 15.82 0.99 -9.89
CA TYR A 102 15.86 2.12 -8.98
C TYR A 102 17.22 2.22 -8.30
N LYS A 103 17.51 3.41 -7.81
CA LYS A 103 18.75 3.72 -7.09
C LYS A 103 18.43 4.18 -5.69
N ILE A 104 19.23 3.76 -4.73
CA ILE A 104 19.21 4.27 -3.36
C ILE A 104 20.54 5.00 -3.11
N ARG A 105 20.47 6.27 -2.73
CA ARG A 105 21.64 7.11 -2.51
C ARG A 105 22.61 7.15 -3.70
N GLY A 106 22.07 7.05 -4.92
CA GLY A 106 22.83 7.05 -6.18
C GLY A 106 23.36 5.68 -6.62
N PHE A 107 23.28 4.64 -5.80
CA PHE A 107 23.72 3.29 -6.14
C PHE A 107 22.59 2.47 -6.73
N ASN A 108 22.86 1.70 -7.77
CA ASN A 108 21.87 0.75 -8.31
C ASN A 108 21.54 -0.31 -7.27
N VAL A 109 20.25 -0.67 -7.18
CA VAL A 109 19.76 -1.77 -6.35
C VAL A 109 19.35 -2.91 -7.28
N ASP A 110 20.22 -3.91 -7.40
CA ASP A 110 19.98 -5.06 -8.27
C ASP A 110 19.22 -6.18 -7.56
N GLN A 111 19.32 -6.23 -6.24
CA GLN A 111 18.73 -7.26 -5.40
C GLN A 111 17.50 -6.71 -4.66
N GLU A 112 16.40 -7.42 -4.83
CA GLU A 112 15.16 -7.21 -4.09
C GLU A 112 14.90 -8.41 -3.17
N PHE A 113 14.25 -8.15 -2.05
CA PHE A 113 13.89 -9.17 -1.08
C PHE A 113 12.37 -9.23 -0.92
N TYR A 114 11.86 -10.45 -0.77
CA TYR A 114 10.47 -10.72 -0.49
C TYR A 114 10.36 -11.56 0.79
N ASN A 115 9.72 -11.02 1.82
CA ASN A 115 9.69 -11.61 3.16
C ASN A 115 11.10 -11.95 3.71
N GLY A 116 12.09 -11.13 3.35
CA GLY A 116 13.49 -11.31 3.77
C GLY A 116 14.28 -12.37 2.98
N LEU A 117 13.70 -12.96 1.95
CA LEU A 117 14.36 -13.86 1.01
C LEU A 117 14.67 -13.11 -0.28
N GLN A 118 15.86 -13.32 -0.81
CA GLN A 118 16.26 -12.70 -2.07
C GLN A 118 15.43 -13.21 -3.24
N LEU A 119 14.88 -12.29 -4.00
CA LEU A 119 14.18 -12.62 -5.24
C LEU A 119 15.16 -13.01 -6.35
N PRO A 120 14.77 -13.94 -7.24
CA PRO A 120 15.57 -14.26 -8.41
C PRO A 120 15.80 -13.03 -9.28
N TYR A 121 17.01 -12.83 -9.73
CA TYR A 121 17.38 -11.80 -10.71
C TYR A 121 18.42 -12.35 -11.69
N ASN A 122 18.42 -11.83 -12.90
CA ASN A 122 19.43 -12.16 -13.86
C ASN A 122 20.70 -11.32 -13.60
N VAL A 123 21.88 -11.94 -13.61
CA VAL A 123 23.17 -11.28 -13.41
C VAL A 123 23.41 -10.14 -14.42
N THR A 124 22.82 -10.23 -15.61
CA THR A 124 22.86 -9.16 -16.61
C THR A 124 21.92 -7.98 -16.29
N GLY A 125 21.11 -8.08 -15.21
CA GLY A 125 20.17 -7.03 -14.78
C GLY A 125 18.90 -6.90 -15.63
N ASN A 126 18.76 -7.69 -16.67
CA ASN A 126 17.66 -7.54 -17.63
C ASN A 126 16.34 -8.19 -17.20
N THR A 127 16.35 -9.01 -16.16
CA THR A 127 15.13 -9.68 -15.69
C THR A 127 15.12 -9.70 -14.17
N LYS A 128 14.10 -9.10 -13.57
CA LYS A 128 13.82 -9.15 -12.13
C LYS A 128 12.40 -9.70 -11.91
N ALA A 129 12.20 -10.36 -10.78
CA ALA A 129 10.86 -10.74 -10.37
C ALA A 129 10.02 -9.48 -10.13
N ARG A 130 8.80 -9.46 -10.68
CA ARG A 130 7.86 -8.35 -10.47
C ARG A 130 6.85 -8.78 -9.42
N ILE A 131 6.78 -8.04 -8.33
CA ILE A 131 5.77 -8.25 -7.29
C ILE A 131 4.65 -7.26 -7.51
N ASP A 132 3.43 -7.80 -7.62
CA ASP A 132 2.24 -6.97 -7.79
C ASP A 132 1.91 -6.23 -6.47
N PRO A 133 1.57 -4.93 -6.50
CA PRO A 133 1.20 -4.15 -5.31
C PRO A 133 0.07 -4.77 -4.48
N LEU A 134 -0.85 -5.51 -5.08
CA LEU A 134 -1.92 -6.20 -4.36
C LEU A 134 -1.40 -7.16 -3.28
N LEU A 135 -0.22 -7.76 -3.51
CA LEU A 135 0.41 -8.70 -2.57
C LEU A 135 1.06 -8.01 -1.37
N ILE A 136 1.29 -6.70 -1.45
CA ILE A 136 2.21 -5.98 -0.57
C ILE A 136 1.49 -5.44 0.65
N GLU A 137 1.97 -5.80 1.84
CA GLU A 137 1.58 -5.21 3.12
C GLU A 137 2.43 -3.97 3.43
N SER A 138 3.74 -4.07 3.19
CA SER A 138 4.65 -2.94 3.33
C SER A 138 5.90 -3.11 2.48
N VAL A 139 6.56 -2.00 2.20
CA VAL A 139 7.87 -1.97 1.56
C VAL A 139 8.84 -1.28 2.50
N ASP A 140 9.84 -2.03 2.95
CA ASP A 140 10.90 -1.53 3.83
C ASP A 140 12.14 -1.19 3.01
N ILE A 141 12.57 0.06 3.08
CA ILE A 141 13.77 0.57 2.43
C ILE A 141 14.85 0.75 3.50
N LEU A 142 15.82 -0.14 3.51
CA LEU A 142 16.96 -0.07 4.40
C LEU A 142 18.08 0.72 3.71
N LYS A 143 18.45 1.86 4.28
CA LYS A 143 19.44 2.76 3.67
C LYS A 143 20.83 2.54 4.27
N GLY A 144 21.79 2.23 3.41
CA GLY A 144 23.18 1.91 3.79
C GLY A 144 23.49 0.42 3.70
N PRO A 145 24.70 0.00 4.03
CA PRO A 145 25.14 -1.38 3.89
C PRO A 145 24.38 -2.31 4.85
N SER A 146 23.78 -3.36 4.31
CA SER A 146 23.00 -4.36 5.06
C SER A 146 23.56 -5.77 4.88
N SER A 147 24.81 -5.89 4.46
CA SER A 147 25.46 -7.15 4.08
C SER A 147 25.55 -8.17 5.21
N VAL A 148 25.57 -7.75 6.47
CA VAL A 148 25.62 -8.63 7.63
C VAL A 148 24.44 -9.61 7.68
N LEU A 149 23.24 -9.15 7.29
CA LEU A 149 22.01 -9.94 7.37
C LEU A 149 21.49 -10.39 6.00
N TYR A 150 21.90 -9.72 4.94
CA TYR A 150 21.36 -9.90 3.60
C TYR A 150 22.40 -10.34 2.56
N GLY A 151 23.67 -10.52 2.98
CA GLY A 151 24.75 -10.92 2.08
C GLY A 151 25.26 -9.79 1.21
N CYS A 152 25.88 -10.13 0.08
CA CYS A 152 26.41 -9.15 -0.87
C CYS A 152 25.27 -8.31 -1.43
N GLY A 153 25.33 -6.98 -1.27
CA GLY A 153 24.29 -6.06 -1.71
C GLY A 153 24.82 -4.68 -2.05
N SER A 154 23.93 -3.82 -2.50
CA SER A 154 24.26 -2.43 -2.84
C SER A 154 24.68 -1.63 -1.59
N PRO A 155 25.76 -0.84 -1.66
CA PRO A 155 26.14 0.03 -0.55
C PRO A 155 25.11 1.14 -0.27
N GLY A 156 24.25 1.45 -1.23
CA GLY A 156 23.15 2.41 -1.06
C GLY A 156 22.06 1.92 -0.12
N GLY A 157 21.82 0.62 -0.11
CA GLY A 157 20.76 -0.01 0.67
C GLY A 157 20.07 -1.15 -0.07
N LEU A 158 18.97 -1.62 0.50
CA LEU A 158 18.12 -2.67 -0.08
C LEU A 158 16.63 -2.34 0.09
N VAL A 159 15.82 -3.03 -0.68
CA VAL A 159 14.35 -3.03 -0.57
C VAL A 159 13.89 -4.42 -0.17
N ASN A 160 13.10 -4.49 0.90
CA ASN A 160 12.45 -5.72 1.34
C ASN A 160 10.93 -5.54 1.29
N ILE A 161 10.27 -6.35 0.51
CA ILE A 161 8.83 -6.35 0.31
C ILE A 161 8.22 -7.34 1.30
N GLN A 162 7.29 -6.88 2.12
CA GLN A 162 6.53 -7.72 3.04
C GLN A 162 5.18 -8.06 2.40
N SER A 163 4.86 -9.34 2.34
CA SER A 163 3.57 -9.78 1.83
C SER A 163 2.46 -9.64 2.84
N LYS A 164 1.24 -9.38 2.35
CA LYS A 164 0.02 -9.49 3.13
C LYS A 164 -0.13 -10.89 3.71
N LYS A 165 -0.36 -11.02 5.01
CA LYS A 165 -0.51 -12.31 5.70
C LYS A 165 -1.98 -12.61 6.00
N PRO A 166 -2.33 -13.91 6.15
CA PRO A 166 -3.64 -14.31 6.66
C PRO A 166 -3.97 -13.67 8.00
N GLN A 167 -5.20 -13.19 8.14
CA GLN A 167 -5.73 -12.56 9.36
C GLN A 167 -6.88 -13.39 9.92
N ARG A 168 -7.12 -13.31 11.24
CA ARG A 168 -8.26 -13.97 11.89
C ARG A 168 -9.57 -13.28 11.54
N GLU A 169 -9.55 -11.97 11.47
CA GLU A 169 -10.71 -11.17 11.13
C GLU A 169 -11.10 -11.44 9.67
N ALA A 170 -12.36 -11.83 9.46
CA ALA A 170 -12.86 -12.08 8.13
C ALA A 170 -13.06 -10.76 7.37
N LYS A 171 -12.33 -10.60 6.28
CA LYS A 171 -12.46 -9.46 5.37
C LYS A 171 -12.43 -9.98 3.95
N THR A 172 -13.37 -9.51 3.13
CA THR A 172 -13.34 -9.78 1.69
C THR A 172 -13.54 -8.46 0.95
N GLU A 173 -12.65 -8.21 0.04
CA GLU A 173 -12.65 -7.03 -0.82
C GLU A 173 -12.62 -7.49 -2.28
N LEU A 174 -13.57 -6.96 -3.05
CA LEU A 174 -13.65 -7.13 -4.49
C LEU A 174 -13.59 -5.74 -5.10
N GLY A 175 -12.71 -5.57 -6.06
CA GLY A 175 -12.58 -4.30 -6.76
C GLY A 175 -12.51 -4.47 -8.26
N PHE A 176 -12.95 -3.42 -8.96
CA PHE A 176 -12.81 -3.29 -10.39
C PHE A 176 -12.34 -1.88 -10.70
N ASN A 177 -11.23 -1.77 -11.41
CA ASN A 177 -10.64 -0.51 -11.83
C ASN A 177 -10.69 -0.39 -13.35
N THR A 178 -11.00 0.81 -13.82
CA THR A 178 -10.91 1.18 -15.23
C THR A 178 -10.24 2.54 -15.34
N GLY A 179 -9.53 2.79 -16.42
CA GLY A 179 -8.77 4.01 -16.54
C GLY A 179 -8.28 4.28 -17.97
N ASN A 180 -7.34 5.18 -18.07
CA ASN A 180 -6.69 5.51 -19.32
C ASN A 180 -5.98 4.28 -19.93
N ARG A 181 -5.73 4.31 -21.24
CA ARG A 181 -5.08 3.22 -21.98
C ARG A 181 -5.83 1.89 -21.87
N ASN A 182 -7.15 1.91 -21.97
CA ASN A 182 -8.00 0.74 -21.88
C ASN A 182 -7.77 -0.10 -20.63
N LEU A 183 -7.32 0.49 -19.53
CA LEU A 183 -7.11 -0.21 -18.27
C LEU A 183 -8.42 -0.88 -17.82
N LYS A 184 -8.33 -2.19 -17.63
CA LYS A 184 -9.36 -3.04 -17.02
C LYS A 184 -8.67 -3.92 -16.00
N GLU A 185 -9.05 -3.79 -14.77
CA GLU A 185 -8.47 -4.54 -13.66
C GLU A 185 -9.57 -5.02 -12.74
N GLY A 186 -9.53 -6.30 -12.42
CA GLY A 186 -10.38 -6.88 -11.39
C GLY A 186 -9.51 -7.56 -10.35
N TYR A 187 -9.84 -7.37 -9.06
CA TYR A 187 -9.11 -8.02 -7.98
C TYR A 187 -10.01 -8.55 -6.87
N LEU A 188 -9.50 -9.54 -6.18
CA LEU A 188 -10.06 -10.16 -4.99
C LEU A 188 -8.99 -10.21 -3.90
N ASP A 189 -9.33 -9.78 -2.70
CA ASP A 189 -8.57 -9.98 -1.47
C ASP A 189 -9.51 -10.54 -0.40
N SER A 190 -9.36 -11.80 -0.04
CA SER A 190 -10.21 -12.45 0.96
C SER A 190 -9.34 -13.10 2.03
N THR A 191 -9.61 -12.79 3.28
CA THR A 191 -8.91 -13.35 4.44
C THR A 191 -9.90 -13.69 5.54
N GLY A 192 -9.54 -14.61 6.40
CA GLY A 192 -10.36 -14.99 7.55
C GLY A 192 -9.86 -16.25 8.23
N GLN A 193 -10.50 -16.57 9.35
CA GLN A 193 -10.28 -17.81 10.06
C GLN A 193 -11.06 -18.96 9.41
N ILE A 194 -10.47 -20.13 9.31
CA ILE A 194 -11.12 -21.33 8.79
C ILE A 194 -11.94 -21.97 9.92
N ALA A 195 -13.23 -21.79 9.89
CA ALA A 195 -14.15 -22.22 10.95
C ALA A 195 -13.68 -21.69 12.34
N THR A 196 -13.68 -22.54 13.38
CA THR A 196 -13.19 -22.22 14.74
C THR A 196 -11.81 -22.82 15.00
N SER A 197 -11.00 -23.00 13.96
CA SER A 197 -9.69 -23.62 14.05
C SER A 197 -8.56 -22.61 14.22
N ASP A 198 -7.35 -23.10 14.46
CA ASP A 198 -6.14 -22.24 14.52
C ASP A 198 -5.58 -21.88 13.15
N TRP A 199 -6.32 -22.19 12.09
CA TRP A 199 -5.96 -21.89 10.72
C TRP A 199 -6.63 -20.63 10.21
N ASN A 200 -5.83 -19.77 9.59
CA ASN A 200 -6.31 -18.59 8.90
C ASN A 200 -5.90 -18.70 7.42
N TYR A 201 -6.71 -18.17 6.53
CA TYR A 201 -6.44 -18.14 5.11
C TYR A 201 -6.37 -16.71 4.58
N ARG A 202 -5.67 -16.53 3.48
CA ARG A 202 -5.81 -15.36 2.59
C ARG A 202 -5.70 -15.82 1.15
N LEU A 203 -6.60 -15.34 0.32
CA LEU A 203 -6.61 -15.56 -1.11
C LEU A 203 -6.57 -14.20 -1.81
N LEU A 204 -5.52 -13.98 -2.56
CA LEU A 204 -5.38 -12.82 -3.43
C LEU A 204 -5.49 -13.26 -4.86
N GLY A 205 -6.28 -12.54 -5.64
CA GLY A 205 -6.45 -12.78 -7.07
C GLY A 205 -6.53 -11.46 -7.81
N LYS A 206 -5.91 -11.37 -9.01
CA LYS A 206 -5.95 -10.17 -9.84
C LYS A 206 -5.84 -10.54 -11.30
N ALA A 207 -6.60 -9.84 -12.13
CA ALA A 207 -6.45 -9.85 -13.57
C ALA A 207 -6.43 -8.41 -14.07
N THR A 208 -5.38 -8.04 -14.81
CA THR A 208 -5.19 -6.71 -15.36
C THR A 208 -4.92 -6.78 -16.84
N GLU A 209 -5.51 -5.88 -17.59
CA GLU A 209 -5.28 -5.65 -19.01
C GLU A 209 -5.20 -4.15 -19.25
N SER A 210 -4.19 -3.67 -19.97
CA SER A 210 -4.05 -2.26 -20.36
C SER A 210 -3.14 -2.12 -21.58
N ASP A 211 -3.30 -1.01 -22.29
CA ASP A 211 -2.33 -0.59 -23.31
C ASP A 211 -1.16 0.11 -22.63
N GLU A 212 0.05 -0.11 -23.09
CA GLU A 212 1.23 0.59 -22.58
C GLU A 212 1.46 1.95 -23.25
N GLN A 213 2.45 2.69 -22.77
CA GLN A 213 2.82 3.99 -23.32
C GLN A 213 3.45 3.87 -24.71
N ALA A 214 4.12 2.76 -24.99
CA ALA A 214 4.63 2.48 -26.32
C ALA A 214 3.49 1.98 -27.22
N HIS A 215 3.34 2.60 -28.39
CA HIS A 215 2.38 2.13 -29.38
C HIS A 215 2.65 0.66 -29.73
N THR A 216 1.63 -0.17 -29.67
CA THR A 216 1.67 -1.62 -29.96
C THR A 216 2.03 -2.54 -28.79
N THR A 217 2.28 -2.02 -27.60
CA THR A 217 2.58 -2.87 -26.44
C THR A 217 1.36 -2.95 -25.52
N ARG A 218 0.98 -4.17 -25.18
CA ARG A 218 -0.13 -4.47 -24.27
C ARG A 218 0.43 -5.06 -22.98
N TYR A 219 -0.12 -4.64 -21.87
CA TYR A 219 0.20 -5.21 -20.56
C TYR A 219 -0.93 -6.12 -20.11
N GLU A 220 -0.61 -7.36 -19.83
CA GLU A 220 -1.52 -8.32 -19.21
C GLU A 220 -0.84 -8.93 -17.99
N ASN A 221 -1.59 -9.04 -16.88
CA ASN A 221 -1.10 -9.63 -15.65
C ASN A 221 -2.20 -10.45 -14.99
N TYR A 222 -1.92 -11.71 -14.73
CA TYR A 222 -2.80 -12.64 -14.03
C TYR A 222 -2.08 -13.13 -12.79
N LEU A 223 -2.72 -13.00 -11.63
CA LEU A 223 -2.14 -13.28 -10.34
C LEU A 223 -3.11 -14.12 -9.49
N VAL A 224 -2.59 -15.15 -8.85
CA VAL A 224 -3.27 -15.89 -7.78
C VAL A 224 -2.26 -16.19 -6.69
N ALA A 225 -2.57 -15.81 -5.44
CA ALA A 225 -1.70 -16.00 -4.31
C ALA A 225 -2.50 -16.49 -3.09
N PRO A 226 -2.67 -17.81 -2.94
CA PRO A 226 -3.21 -18.41 -1.74
C PRO A 226 -2.15 -18.44 -0.63
N SER A 227 -2.56 -18.18 0.59
CA SER A 227 -1.72 -18.33 1.77
C SER A 227 -2.52 -18.86 2.95
N VAL A 228 -1.88 -19.64 3.81
CA VAL A 228 -2.47 -20.16 5.04
C VAL A 228 -1.50 -20.00 6.21
N THR A 229 -2.04 -19.64 7.36
CA THR A 229 -1.29 -19.53 8.60
C THR A 229 -1.90 -20.42 9.65
N TRP A 230 -1.11 -21.30 10.25
CA TRP A 230 -1.44 -22.06 11.44
C TRP A 230 -0.84 -21.37 12.66
N GLN A 231 -1.68 -21.01 13.62
CA GLN A 231 -1.29 -20.30 14.83
C GLN A 231 -2.08 -20.81 16.03
N PRO A 232 -1.63 -21.92 16.65
CA PRO A 232 -2.31 -22.53 17.81
C PRO A 232 -2.15 -21.70 19.08
N ASP A 233 -1.10 -20.90 19.18
CA ASP A 233 -0.79 -20.05 20.32
C ASP A 233 -0.04 -18.76 19.86
N ASP A 234 0.21 -17.85 20.80
CA ASP A 234 0.88 -16.58 20.51
C ASP A 234 2.38 -16.70 20.18
N LYS A 235 2.97 -17.86 20.47
CA LYS A 235 4.41 -18.12 20.29
C LYS A 235 4.71 -18.92 19.02
N THR A 236 3.73 -19.66 18.52
CA THR A 236 3.90 -20.57 17.38
C THR A 236 3.12 -20.07 16.20
N ARG A 237 3.81 -19.80 15.09
CA ARG A 237 3.19 -19.41 13.83
C ARG A 237 3.91 -20.07 12.66
N LEU A 238 3.16 -20.78 11.85
CA LEU A 238 3.62 -21.34 10.58
C LEU A 238 2.78 -20.76 9.47
N THR A 239 3.42 -20.08 8.51
CA THR A 239 2.75 -19.53 7.34
C THR A 239 3.30 -20.19 6.07
N ILE A 240 2.41 -20.61 5.21
CA ILE A 240 2.71 -21.17 3.89
C ILE A 240 2.10 -20.23 2.86
N ASP A 241 2.95 -19.64 2.04
CA ASP A 241 2.57 -18.73 0.96
C ASP A 241 2.87 -19.39 -0.39
N ALA A 242 1.94 -19.31 -1.34
CA ALA A 242 2.16 -19.68 -2.72
C ALA A 242 1.81 -18.50 -3.64
N LEU A 243 2.56 -18.36 -4.71
CA LEU A 243 2.37 -17.29 -5.69
C LEU A 243 2.47 -17.87 -7.09
N ALA A 244 1.42 -17.65 -7.88
CA ALA A 244 1.42 -17.87 -9.31
C ALA A 244 1.10 -16.56 -10.02
N GLN A 245 2.05 -16.05 -10.80
CA GLN A 245 1.88 -14.82 -11.58
C GLN A 245 2.35 -15.08 -13.01
N ASN A 246 1.56 -14.62 -13.97
CA ASN A 246 1.87 -14.69 -15.38
C ASN A 246 1.63 -13.35 -16.06
N THR A 247 2.61 -12.87 -16.81
CA THR A 247 2.56 -11.62 -17.56
C THR A 247 2.90 -11.90 -19.00
N PRO A 248 1.92 -12.39 -19.82
CA PRO A 248 2.21 -12.97 -21.14
C PRO A 248 2.64 -11.99 -22.23
N SER A 249 2.38 -10.70 -22.07
CA SER A 249 2.53 -9.70 -23.14
C SER A 249 3.67 -8.71 -22.93
N LEU A 250 4.73 -9.13 -22.27
CA LEU A 250 5.96 -8.36 -22.16
C LEU A 250 6.86 -8.60 -23.37
N THR A 251 6.46 -8.12 -24.53
CA THR A 251 7.35 -8.03 -25.71
C THR A 251 7.67 -6.56 -25.97
N PRO A 252 8.95 -6.20 -26.03
CA PRO A 252 9.36 -4.89 -26.50
C PRO A 252 9.07 -4.73 -27.98
#